data_83d7cb8e8728db3099d4ba9804a39050
#
_entry.id   83d7cb8e8728db3099d4ba9804a39050
#
_cell.length_a   1.000
_cell.length_b   1.000
_cell.length_c   1.000
_cell.angle_alpha   90.00
_cell.angle_beta   90.00
_cell.angle_gamma   90.00
#
_symmetry.space_group_name_H-M   'P 1'
#
loop_
_entity.id
_entity.type
_entity.pdbx_description
1 polymer ?
#
loop_
_entity_poly.entity_id
_entity_poly.type
_entity_poly.pdbx_seq_one_letter_code
_entity_poly.pdbx_strand_id
1 'polypeptide(L)'
;MSAPMPAPSAKEVNATAATWLVRMNAEDWGSDDQKTFDAWLAQSQAHRAAYWRLKAAYAETSRLQALRRPQQGEGARKSAMPFLAATAAMLVIAGIVGAATINFAPPPSENYTTRVGSSKTLALRDGTRIELNTATSVRVSLTKTQRTVWLDKGEAFFQVAHDAQRPFIVMVAGHRVTDIGTKFLIRHDPARLEVAVVEGKVGFDSSDPASRAQPLQLVAGDVLVATPHAITVKAKPREDLASELGWRRGMLIFHHTPLADAAAE
;
A
#
# COMPACT_ATOMS: atom_id res chain seq x y z
N MET A 1 32.05 15.52 17.13
CA MET A 1 31.31 14.79 16.10
C MET A 1 29.90 14.59 16.63
N SER A 2 28.96 15.47 16.23
CA SER A 2 27.55 15.36 16.66
C SER A 2 26.86 14.29 15.82
N ALA A 3 26.16 13.37 16.48
CA ALA A 3 25.36 12.35 15.81
C ALA A 3 24.29 12.99 14.92
N PRO A 4 24.00 12.47 13.74
CA PRO A 4 22.93 12.98 12.90
C PRO A 4 21.58 12.82 13.60
N MET A 5 20.79 13.89 13.66
CA MET A 5 19.43 13.85 14.20
C MET A 5 18.59 12.84 13.37
N PRO A 6 17.75 12.03 14.03
CA PRO A 6 16.87 11.11 13.32
C PRO A 6 15.93 11.89 12.40
N ALA A 7 15.68 11.36 11.21
CA ALA A 7 14.74 11.94 10.27
C ALA A 7 13.33 12.02 10.91
N PRO A 8 12.58 13.14 10.71
CA PRO A 8 11.26 13.29 11.28
C PRO A 8 10.31 12.20 10.82
N SER A 9 9.49 11.69 11.74
CA SER A 9 8.49 10.66 11.43
C SER A 9 7.40 11.21 10.51
N ALA A 10 6.75 10.36 9.73
CA ALA A 10 5.64 10.75 8.86
C ALA A 10 4.51 11.47 9.64
N LYS A 11 4.32 11.13 10.91
CA LYS A 11 3.34 11.77 11.80
C LYS A 11 3.73 13.22 12.11
N GLU A 12 4.99 13.48 12.40
CA GLU A 12 5.52 14.82 12.66
C GLU A 12 5.47 15.70 11.42
N VAL A 13 5.82 15.16 10.25
CA VAL A 13 5.76 15.88 8.98
C VAL A 13 4.32 16.29 8.65
N ASN A 14 3.33 15.42 8.85
CA ASN A 14 1.92 15.74 8.63
C ASN A 14 1.38 16.76 9.63
N ALA A 15 1.78 16.70 10.90
CA ALA A 15 1.40 17.67 11.93
C ALA A 15 1.95 19.07 11.58
N THR A 16 3.22 19.15 11.18
CA THR A 16 3.84 20.40 10.75
C THR A 16 3.19 20.98 9.49
N ALA A 17 2.82 20.13 8.51
CA ALA A 17 2.10 20.55 7.31
C ALA A 17 0.73 21.17 7.64
N ALA A 18 0.01 20.61 8.62
CA ALA A 18 -1.26 21.16 9.10
C ALA A 18 -1.08 22.52 9.78
N THR A 19 -0.02 22.69 10.59
CA THR A 19 0.32 23.97 11.22
C THR A 19 0.58 25.05 10.16
N TRP A 20 1.31 24.73 9.08
CA TRP A 20 1.56 25.66 7.98
C TRP A 20 0.27 26.08 7.26
N LEU A 21 -0.67 25.15 7.02
CA LEU A 21 -1.96 25.48 6.42
C LEU A 21 -2.77 26.47 7.27
N VAL A 22 -2.75 26.31 8.59
CA VAL A 22 -3.42 27.24 9.51
C VAL A 22 -2.71 28.60 9.51
N ARG A 23 -1.38 28.62 9.60
CA ARG A 23 -0.58 29.85 9.67
C ARG A 23 -0.71 30.68 8.39
N MET A 24 -0.77 30.05 7.21
CA MET A 24 -0.97 30.75 5.92
C MET A 24 -2.30 31.50 5.82
N ASN A 25 -3.31 31.14 6.60
CA ASN A 25 -4.61 31.79 6.63
C ASN A 25 -4.72 32.83 7.78
N ALA A 26 -3.66 33.07 8.52
CA ALA A 26 -3.62 34.09 9.57
C ALA A 26 -3.45 35.48 8.96
N GLU A 27 -4.09 36.50 9.56
CA GLU A 27 -4.04 37.90 9.09
C GLU A 27 -2.63 38.51 9.16
N ASP A 28 -1.75 37.95 9.98
CA ASP A 28 -0.38 38.40 10.23
C ASP A 28 0.69 37.58 9.46
N TRP A 29 0.33 36.91 8.35
CA TRP A 29 1.29 36.19 7.50
C TRP A 29 2.29 37.16 6.86
N GLY A 30 3.58 36.99 7.17
CA GLY A 30 4.64 37.89 6.74
C GLY A 30 5.69 37.23 5.82
N SER A 31 6.63 38.04 5.36
CA SER A 31 7.74 37.59 4.51
C SER A 31 8.65 36.57 5.19
N ASP A 32 8.76 36.62 6.50
CA ASP A 32 9.61 35.69 7.26
C ASP A 32 8.93 34.33 7.46
N ASP A 33 7.60 34.32 7.61
CA ASP A 33 6.81 33.10 7.58
C ASP A 33 6.94 32.39 6.22
N GLN A 34 6.86 33.17 5.12
CA GLN A 34 7.03 32.64 3.77
C GLN A 34 8.41 31.97 3.58
N LYS A 35 9.48 32.63 3.98
CA LYS A 35 10.84 32.07 3.90
C LYS A 35 11.00 30.78 4.71
N THR A 36 10.44 30.76 5.93
CA THR A 36 10.51 29.58 6.80
C THR A 36 9.69 28.42 6.23
N PHE A 37 8.53 28.70 5.65
CA PHE A 37 7.71 27.73 4.97
C PHE A 37 8.41 27.14 3.74
N ASP A 38 9.01 27.98 2.90
CA ASP A 38 9.74 27.53 1.70
C ASP A 38 10.96 26.69 2.08
N ALA A 39 11.68 27.07 3.13
CA ALA A 39 12.78 26.28 3.67
C ALA A 39 12.31 24.92 4.19
N TRP A 40 11.15 24.85 4.85
CA TRP A 40 10.56 23.60 5.30
C TRP A 40 10.13 22.71 4.14
N LEU A 41 9.54 23.26 3.07
CA LEU A 41 9.19 22.51 1.85
C LEU A 41 10.43 21.98 1.12
N ALA A 42 11.55 22.70 1.19
CA ALA A 42 12.80 22.30 0.54
C ALA A 42 13.51 21.13 1.26
N GLN A 43 13.20 20.85 2.53
CA GLN A 43 13.89 19.82 3.32
C GLN A 43 13.70 18.42 2.76
N SER A 44 12.51 18.07 2.24
CA SER A 44 12.28 16.75 1.65
C SER A 44 11.06 16.69 0.73
N GLN A 45 11.02 15.68 -0.13
CA GLN A 45 9.82 15.37 -0.92
C GLN A 45 8.63 14.97 -0.05
N ALA A 46 8.86 14.38 1.13
CA ALA A 46 7.82 14.00 2.07
C ALA A 46 7.08 15.23 2.62
N HIS A 47 7.80 16.34 2.93
CA HIS A 47 7.21 17.60 3.36
C HIS A 47 6.29 18.20 2.29
N ARG A 48 6.76 18.26 1.04
CA ARG A 48 5.95 18.71 -0.10
C ARG A 48 4.70 17.87 -0.31
N ALA A 49 4.85 16.54 -0.29
CA ALA A 49 3.75 15.63 -0.49
C ALA A 49 2.70 15.72 0.64
N ALA A 50 3.13 15.89 1.89
CA ALA A 50 2.26 16.08 3.05
C ALA A 50 1.44 17.38 2.92
N TYR A 51 2.12 18.49 2.60
CA TYR A 51 1.48 19.79 2.42
C TYR A 51 0.44 19.78 1.28
N TRP A 52 0.81 19.31 0.09
CA TRP A 52 -0.11 19.31 -1.06
C TRP A 52 -1.30 18.40 -0.87
N ARG A 53 -1.15 17.25 -0.20
CA ARG A 53 -2.28 16.38 0.17
C ARG A 53 -3.27 17.07 1.10
N LEU A 54 -2.77 17.72 2.16
CA LEU A 54 -3.62 18.44 3.10
C LEU A 54 -4.29 19.66 2.45
N LYS A 55 -3.59 20.40 1.59
CA LYS A 55 -4.14 21.53 0.85
C LYS A 55 -5.25 21.11 -0.12
N ALA A 56 -5.09 19.98 -0.80
CA ALA A 56 -6.12 19.43 -1.68
C ALA A 56 -7.38 19.05 -0.91
N ALA A 57 -7.23 18.37 0.25
CA ALA A 57 -8.37 18.02 1.12
C ALA A 57 -9.09 19.27 1.67
N TYR A 58 -8.34 20.32 2.01
CA TYR A 58 -8.91 21.57 2.49
C TYR A 58 -9.69 22.31 1.38
N ALA A 59 -9.20 22.29 0.14
CA ALA A 59 -9.88 22.93 -1.00
C ALA A 59 -11.23 22.29 -1.33
N GLU A 60 -11.35 20.97 -1.15
CA GLU A 60 -12.61 20.23 -1.35
C GLU A 60 -13.69 20.65 -0.32
N THR A 61 -13.30 20.82 0.94
CA THR A 61 -14.22 21.26 2.03
C THR A 61 -14.68 22.70 1.83
N SER A 62 -13.83 23.58 1.29
CA SER A 62 -14.18 24.97 1.00
C SER A 62 -15.22 25.11 -0.12
N ARG A 63 -15.21 24.20 -1.11
CA ARG A 63 -16.24 24.15 -2.17
C ARG A 63 -17.62 23.79 -1.63
N LEU A 64 -17.71 22.92 -0.65
CA LEU A 64 -18.99 22.53 -0.02
C LEU A 64 -19.56 23.66 0.85
N GLN A 65 -18.74 24.52 1.43
CA GLN A 65 -19.18 25.70 2.18
C GLN A 65 -19.72 26.82 1.26
N ALA A 66 -19.16 26.98 0.05
CA ALA A 66 -19.63 27.96 -0.94
C ALA A 66 -21.04 27.62 -1.50
N LEU A 67 -21.51 26.38 -1.37
CA LEU A 67 -22.86 25.95 -1.75
C LEU A 67 -23.93 26.26 -0.70
N ARG A 68 -23.56 26.63 0.53
CA ARG A 68 -24.48 27.17 1.53
C ARG A 68 -24.58 28.68 1.36
N ARG A 69 -25.57 29.15 0.61
CA ARG A 69 -25.95 30.58 0.55
C ARG A 69 -26.22 31.06 1.98
N PRO A 70 -25.55 32.13 2.47
CA PRO A 70 -25.99 32.81 3.67
C PRO A 70 -27.23 33.66 3.28
N GLN A 71 -28.36 33.42 3.95
CA GLN A 71 -29.42 34.41 4.00
C GLN A 71 -28.87 35.63 4.72
N GLN A 72 -28.77 36.74 3.99
CA GLN A 72 -28.48 38.07 4.54
C GLN A 72 -29.64 38.48 5.43
N GLY A 73 -29.41 38.54 6.71
CA GLY A 73 -30.21 39.24 7.70
C GLY A 73 -29.39 40.38 8.24
N GLU A 74 -29.76 41.60 7.91
CA GLU A 74 -29.21 42.85 8.47
C GLU A 74 -29.48 42.89 9.97
N GLY A 75 -28.47 43.23 10.76
CA GLY A 75 -28.61 43.49 12.18
C GLY A 75 -27.28 43.48 12.92
N ALA A 76 -26.53 44.59 12.78
CA ALA A 76 -25.32 44.80 13.56
C ALA A 76 -25.64 44.91 15.06
N ARG A 77 -25.26 43.93 15.84
CA ARG A 77 -24.99 44.06 17.29
C ARG A 77 -23.58 43.55 17.58
N LYS A 78 -22.70 44.50 17.91
CA LYS A 78 -21.39 44.23 18.48
C LYS A 78 -21.60 43.46 19.78
N SER A 79 -21.31 42.15 19.82
CA SER A 79 -21.20 41.37 21.02
C SER A 79 -19.88 40.63 21.01
N ALA A 80 -19.11 40.86 22.06
CA ALA A 80 -17.81 40.27 22.34
C ALA A 80 -17.94 38.75 22.50
N MET A 81 -17.65 37.98 21.44
CA MET A 81 -17.47 36.53 21.54
C MET A 81 -16.42 36.00 20.55
N PRO A 82 -15.13 36.42 20.63
CA PRO A 82 -14.10 35.79 19.80
C PRO A 82 -13.66 34.42 20.32
N PHE A 83 -13.90 34.08 21.60
CA PHE A 83 -13.42 32.85 22.20
C PHE A 83 -14.24 31.61 21.83
N LEU A 84 -15.55 31.70 21.64
CA LEU A 84 -16.39 30.57 21.29
C LEU A 84 -16.24 30.15 19.81
N ALA A 85 -15.92 31.07 18.91
CA ALA A 85 -15.65 30.75 17.50
C ALA A 85 -14.31 30.02 17.31
N ALA A 86 -13.29 30.38 18.12
CA ALA A 86 -11.99 29.71 18.08
C ALA A 86 -12.05 28.28 18.62
N THR A 87 -12.85 28.01 19.65
CA THR A 87 -13.03 26.64 20.18
C THR A 87 -13.83 25.74 19.24
N ALA A 88 -14.84 26.27 18.56
CA ALA A 88 -15.59 25.53 17.53
C ALA A 88 -14.69 25.17 16.33
N ALA A 89 -13.83 26.08 15.88
CA ALA A 89 -12.87 25.81 14.82
C ALA A 89 -11.83 24.75 15.22
N MET A 90 -11.35 24.77 16.46
CA MET A 90 -10.44 23.74 16.98
C MET A 90 -11.10 22.36 17.04
N LEU A 91 -12.37 22.26 17.44
CA LEU A 91 -13.08 20.98 17.47
C LEU A 91 -13.36 20.43 16.06
N VAL A 92 -13.62 21.29 15.09
CA VAL A 92 -13.79 20.88 13.69
C VAL A 92 -12.44 20.41 13.11
N ILE A 93 -11.35 21.11 13.37
CA ILE A 93 -10.00 20.71 12.94
C ILE A 93 -9.58 19.40 13.64
N ALA A 94 -9.83 19.26 14.93
CA ALA A 94 -9.57 18.01 15.67
C ALA A 94 -10.42 16.85 15.12
N GLY A 95 -11.68 17.10 14.75
CA GLY A 95 -12.56 16.13 14.10
C GLY A 95 -12.06 15.72 12.70
N ILE A 96 -11.60 16.68 11.89
CA ILE A 96 -11.05 16.41 10.56
C ILE A 96 -9.71 15.67 10.66
N VAL A 97 -8.83 16.08 11.57
CA VAL A 97 -7.54 15.39 11.81
C VAL A 97 -7.80 13.99 12.38
N GLY A 98 -8.75 13.84 13.30
CA GLY A 98 -9.17 12.54 13.84
C GLY A 98 -9.75 11.63 12.75
N ALA A 99 -10.64 12.13 11.89
CA ALA A 99 -11.21 11.39 10.77
C ALA A 99 -10.14 11.04 9.71
N ALA A 100 -9.22 11.94 9.44
CA ALA A 100 -8.10 11.68 8.53
C ALA A 100 -7.16 10.61 9.09
N THR A 101 -6.83 10.63 10.38
CA THR A 101 -5.97 9.60 11.00
C THR A 101 -6.64 8.23 11.04
N ILE A 102 -7.96 8.15 11.20
CA ILE A 102 -8.72 6.91 11.15
C ILE A 102 -8.73 6.33 9.72
N ASN A 103 -8.88 7.19 8.69
CA ASN A 103 -8.90 6.75 7.29
C ASN A 103 -7.51 6.42 6.73
N PHE A 104 -6.42 6.92 7.35
CA PHE A 104 -5.04 6.62 6.94
C PHE A 104 -4.34 5.60 7.84
N ALA A 105 -5.00 5.09 8.88
CA ALA A 105 -4.47 3.95 9.60
C ALA A 105 -4.33 2.77 8.62
N PRO A 106 -3.15 2.11 8.56
CA PRO A 106 -3.04 0.90 7.77
C PRO A 106 -4.11 -0.09 8.22
N PRO A 107 -4.80 -0.75 7.28
CA PRO A 107 -5.84 -1.69 7.65
C PRO A 107 -5.26 -2.76 8.59
N PRO A 108 -6.03 -3.23 9.58
CA PRO A 108 -5.56 -4.27 10.49
C PRO A 108 -5.08 -5.47 9.67
N SER A 109 -3.85 -5.88 9.88
CA SER A 109 -3.24 -7.01 9.17
C SER A 109 -2.79 -8.09 10.16
N GLU A 110 -3.00 -9.33 9.77
CA GLU A 110 -2.51 -10.50 10.48
C GLU A 110 -1.19 -10.96 9.83
N ASN A 111 -0.17 -11.23 10.66
CA ASN A 111 1.14 -11.63 10.18
C ASN A 111 1.30 -13.15 10.28
N TYR A 112 1.80 -13.77 9.22
CA TYR A 112 2.05 -15.19 9.16
C TYR A 112 3.47 -15.45 8.66
N THR A 113 4.19 -16.33 9.34
CA THR A 113 5.55 -16.71 8.95
C THR A 113 5.73 -18.21 9.03
N THR A 114 6.61 -18.75 8.19
CA THR A 114 7.10 -20.13 8.23
C THR A 114 8.60 -20.13 8.48
N ARG A 115 9.07 -21.16 9.21
CA ARG A 115 10.51 -21.40 9.40
C ARG A 115 11.07 -22.16 8.20
N VAL A 116 12.39 -22.18 8.07
CA VAL A 116 13.07 -23.07 7.12
C VAL A 116 12.65 -24.52 7.38
N GLY A 117 12.30 -25.24 6.32
CA GLY A 117 11.81 -26.63 6.38
C GLY A 117 10.34 -26.80 6.79
N SER A 118 9.62 -25.69 7.03
CA SER A 118 8.19 -25.74 7.43
C SER A 118 7.32 -25.12 6.36
N SER A 119 6.13 -25.66 6.19
CA SER A 119 5.06 -25.07 5.38
C SER A 119 3.82 -24.78 6.24
N LYS A 120 2.93 -23.90 5.78
CA LYS A 120 1.68 -23.57 6.48
C LYS A 120 0.57 -23.28 5.49
N THR A 121 -0.61 -23.82 5.74
CA THR A 121 -1.83 -23.48 5.00
C THR A 121 -2.69 -22.52 5.80
N LEU A 122 -3.09 -21.41 5.18
CA LEU A 122 -4.01 -20.42 5.71
C LEU A 122 -5.34 -20.56 4.99
N ALA A 123 -6.41 -20.77 5.72
CA ALA A 123 -7.77 -20.67 5.21
C ALA A 123 -8.33 -19.31 5.64
N LEU A 124 -8.55 -18.42 4.68
CA LEU A 124 -9.07 -17.09 4.94
C LEU A 124 -10.60 -17.10 5.04
N ARG A 125 -11.17 -16.09 5.70
CA ARG A 125 -12.63 -15.99 5.93
C ARG A 125 -13.45 -15.80 4.66
N ASP A 126 -12.82 -15.36 3.56
CA ASP A 126 -13.43 -15.20 2.25
C ASP A 126 -13.44 -16.49 1.41
N GLY A 127 -12.94 -17.60 1.95
CA GLY A 127 -12.79 -18.88 1.26
C GLY A 127 -11.47 -19.03 0.50
N THR A 128 -10.64 -18.00 0.42
CA THR A 128 -9.31 -18.07 -0.18
C THR A 128 -8.40 -18.98 0.66
N ARG A 129 -7.58 -19.77 0.00
CA ARG A 129 -6.54 -20.59 0.62
C ARG A 129 -5.17 -20.11 0.16
N ILE A 130 -4.27 -19.90 1.12
CA ILE A 130 -2.87 -19.54 0.86
C ILE A 130 -2.00 -20.63 1.48
N GLU A 131 -1.14 -21.24 0.67
CA GLU A 131 -0.16 -22.21 1.14
C GLU A 131 1.22 -21.54 1.10
N LEU A 132 1.83 -21.41 2.28
CA LEU A 132 3.15 -20.82 2.49
C LEU A 132 4.22 -21.89 2.46
N ASN A 133 5.22 -21.73 1.62
CA ASN A 133 6.40 -22.59 1.60
C ASN A 133 7.38 -22.21 2.74
N THR A 134 8.54 -22.84 2.76
CA THR A 134 9.62 -22.61 3.72
C THR A 134 10.04 -21.14 3.75
N ALA A 135 10.50 -20.65 4.93
CA ALA A 135 11.08 -19.32 5.13
C ALA A 135 10.24 -18.13 4.59
N THR A 136 8.92 -18.29 4.50
CA THR A 136 7.98 -17.33 3.92
C THR A 136 7.38 -16.40 4.97
N SER A 137 7.19 -15.14 4.61
CA SER A 137 6.53 -14.13 5.45
C SER A 137 5.46 -13.41 4.65
N VAL A 138 4.23 -13.42 5.17
CA VAL A 138 3.07 -12.72 4.58
C VAL A 138 2.30 -11.96 5.64
N ARG A 139 1.72 -10.83 5.21
CA ARG A 139 0.73 -10.06 5.97
C ARG A 139 -0.59 -10.09 5.21
N VAL A 140 -1.68 -10.32 5.90
CA VAL A 140 -3.02 -10.46 5.31
C VAL A 140 -3.94 -9.41 5.91
N SER A 141 -4.64 -8.67 5.08
CA SER A 141 -5.70 -7.75 5.47
C SER A 141 -6.95 -7.96 4.63
N LEU A 142 -8.03 -8.35 5.29
CA LEU A 142 -9.34 -8.51 4.67
C LEU A 142 -10.27 -7.43 5.19
N THR A 143 -10.66 -6.52 4.31
CA THR A 143 -11.61 -5.45 4.61
C THR A 143 -12.95 -5.69 3.89
N LYS A 144 -13.93 -4.82 4.12
CA LYS A 144 -15.22 -4.87 3.41
C LYS A 144 -15.09 -4.55 1.91
N THR A 145 -14.04 -3.81 1.53
CA THR A 145 -13.86 -3.31 0.16
C THR A 145 -12.67 -3.94 -0.57
N GLN A 146 -11.73 -4.57 0.15
CA GLN A 146 -10.49 -5.05 -0.44
C GLN A 146 -9.92 -6.25 0.31
N ARG A 147 -9.26 -7.15 -0.42
CA ARG A 147 -8.53 -8.31 0.08
C ARG A 147 -7.06 -8.15 -0.30
N THR A 148 -6.21 -7.79 0.66
CA THR A 148 -4.81 -7.49 0.38
C THR A 148 -3.88 -8.42 1.14
N VAL A 149 -2.90 -8.96 0.45
CA VAL A 149 -1.79 -9.74 1.00
C VAL A 149 -0.48 -9.05 0.63
N TRP A 150 0.44 -8.96 1.56
CA TRP A 150 1.81 -8.54 1.30
C TRP A 150 2.70 -9.77 1.44
N LEU A 151 3.37 -10.17 0.38
CA LEU A 151 4.42 -11.20 0.41
C LEU A 151 5.76 -10.49 0.60
N ASP A 152 6.24 -10.48 1.84
CA ASP A 152 7.46 -9.78 2.19
C ASP A 152 8.71 -10.58 1.74
N LYS A 153 8.65 -11.90 1.78
CA LYS A 153 9.68 -12.82 1.27
C LYS A 153 9.16 -14.26 1.16
N GLY A 154 9.86 -15.08 0.39
CA GLY A 154 9.61 -16.52 0.28
C GLY A 154 8.63 -16.84 -0.83
N GLU A 155 7.90 -17.92 -0.68
CA GLU A 155 7.06 -18.50 -1.72
C GLU A 155 5.68 -18.86 -1.17
N ALA A 156 4.65 -18.45 -1.92
CA ALA A 156 3.27 -18.73 -1.55
C ALA A 156 2.43 -19.12 -2.78
N PHE A 157 1.62 -20.17 -2.60
CA PHE A 157 0.60 -20.55 -3.57
C PHE A 157 -0.76 -20.04 -3.13
N PHE A 158 -1.44 -19.38 -4.05
CA PHE A 158 -2.75 -18.76 -3.83
C PHE A 158 -3.83 -19.52 -4.59
N GLN A 159 -4.86 -19.93 -3.88
CA GLN A 159 -6.11 -20.41 -4.45
C GLN A 159 -7.19 -19.42 -4.02
N VAL A 160 -7.47 -18.45 -4.88
CA VAL A 160 -8.32 -17.32 -4.56
C VAL A 160 -9.79 -17.65 -4.80
N ALA A 161 -10.62 -17.38 -3.80
CA ALA A 161 -12.07 -17.45 -3.95
C ALA A 161 -12.56 -16.34 -4.89
N HIS A 162 -13.43 -16.70 -5.83
CA HIS A 162 -13.97 -15.75 -6.81
C HIS A 162 -14.85 -14.69 -6.14
N ASP A 163 -14.46 -13.42 -6.28
CA ASP A 163 -15.23 -12.27 -5.82
C ASP A 163 -14.88 -11.05 -6.69
N ALA A 164 -15.71 -10.79 -7.70
CA ALA A 164 -15.50 -9.68 -8.63
C ALA A 164 -15.71 -8.28 -7.99
N GLN A 165 -16.42 -8.20 -6.86
CA GLN A 165 -16.66 -6.93 -6.17
C GLN A 165 -15.49 -6.53 -5.26
N ARG A 166 -14.70 -7.50 -4.82
CA ARG A 166 -13.54 -7.28 -3.96
C ARG A 166 -12.31 -7.99 -4.55
N PRO A 167 -11.57 -7.35 -5.45
CA PRO A 167 -10.36 -7.92 -6.03
C PRO A 167 -9.39 -8.38 -4.93
N PHE A 168 -8.70 -9.49 -5.18
CA PHE A 168 -7.64 -9.99 -4.35
C PHE A 168 -6.33 -9.41 -4.85
N ILE A 169 -5.58 -8.74 -3.98
CA ILE A 169 -4.36 -8.03 -4.34
C ILE A 169 -3.20 -8.60 -3.54
N VAL A 170 -2.15 -9.02 -4.24
CA VAL A 170 -0.87 -9.34 -3.62
C VAL A 170 0.14 -8.24 -3.94
N MET A 171 0.66 -7.62 -2.89
CA MET A 171 1.72 -6.63 -2.96
C MET A 171 3.06 -7.33 -2.72
N VAL A 172 3.98 -7.22 -3.65
CA VAL A 172 5.28 -7.91 -3.59
C VAL A 172 6.35 -7.14 -4.35
N ALA A 173 7.49 -6.89 -3.74
CA ALA A 173 8.67 -6.27 -4.39
C ALA A 173 8.36 -4.99 -5.20
N GLY A 174 7.48 -4.11 -4.71
CA GLY A 174 7.07 -2.89 -5.42
C GLY A 174 6.12 -3.14 -6.60
N HIS A 175 5.54 -4.33 -6.72
CA HIS A 175 4.54 -4.70 -7.72
C HIS A 175 3.22 -5.07 -7.08
N ARG A 176 2.17 -4.98 -7.88
CA ARG A 176 0.81 -5.37 -7.55
C ARG A 176 0.37 -6.52 -8.45
N VAL A 177 -0.03 -7.61 -7.84
CA VAL A 177 -0.63 -8.76 -8.51
C VAL A 177 -2.12 -8.76 -8.18
N THR A 178 -2.99 -8.56 -9.17
CA THR A 178 -4.44 -8.43 -8.97
C THR A 178 -5.16 -9.64 -9.56
N ASP A 179 -6.05 -10.21 -8.76
CA ASP A 179 -6.80 -11.40 -9.10
C ASP A 179 -8.27 -11.33 -8.67
N ILE A 180 -9.14 -12.06 -9.34
CA ILE A 180 -10.58 -12.16 -9.03
C ILE A 180 -11.06 -13.60 -8.80
N GLY A 181 -10.17 -14.61 -8.93
CA GLY A 181 -10.54 -16.02 -8.72
C GLY A 181 -9.70 -16.99 -9.54
N THR A 182 -8.43 -17.15 -9.19
CA THR A 182 -7.42 -17.92 -9.90
C THR A 182 -6.59 -18.80 -8.97
N LYS A 183 -5.73 -19.63 -9.57
CA LYS A 183 -4.66 -20.35 -8.87
C LYS A 183 -3.32 -19.91 -9.43
N PHE A 184 -2.46 -19.37 -8.58
CA PHE A 184 -1.15 -18.87 -8.97
C PHE A 184 -0.12 -19.01 -7.86
N LEU A 185 1.13 -19.04 -8.24
CA LEU A 185 2.29 -19.07 -7.36
C LEU A 185 3.02 -17.73 -7.43
N ILE A 186 3.50 -17.23 -6.31
CA ILE A 186 4.46 -16.14 -6.26
C ILE A 186 5.65 -16.58 -5.43
N ARG A 187 6.85 -16.42 -5.99
CA ARG A 187 8.15 -16.59 -5.31
C ARG A 187 8.88 -15.24 -5.31
N HIS A 188 9.27 -14.80 -4.16
CA HIS A 188 10.01 -13.55 -3.94
C HIS A 188 11.32 -13.82 -3.21
N ASP A 189 12.40 -13.74 -3.98
CA ASP A 189 13.79 -13.77 -3.51
C ASP A 189 14.39 -12.35 -3.61
N PRO A 190 15.48 -12.01 -2.93
CA PRO A 190 16.05 -10.65 -2.92
C PRO A 190 16.37 -10.07 -4.31
N ALA A 191 16.68 -10.90 -5.29
CA ALA A 191 17.05 -10.48 -6.65
C ALA A 191 15.99 -10.83 -7.71
N ARG A 192 14.93 -11.58 -7.36
CA ARG A 192 13.99 -12.13 -8.33
C ARG A 192 12.59 -12.25 -7.76
N LEU A 193 11.64 -11.76 -8.51
CA LEU A 193 10.22 -12.04 -8.32
C LEU A 193 9.74 -12.93 -9.46
N GLU A 194 9.07 -14.01 -9.12
CA GLU A 194 8.43 -14.91 -10.09
C GLU A 194 6.94 -15.02 -9.79
N VAL A 195 6.12 -14.91 -10.84
CA VAL A 195 4.66 -15.11 -10.77
C VAL A 195 4.27 -16.13 -11.81
N ALA A 196 3.77 -17.29 -11.40
CA ALA A 196 3.33 -18.37 -12.28
C ALA A 196 1.83 -18.58 -12.15
N VAL A 197 1.10 -18.51 -13.27
CA VAL A 197 -0.36 -18.68 -13.30
C VAL A 197 -0.70 -20.12 -13.66
N VAL A 198 -1.37 -20.81 -12.73
CA VAL A 198 -1.78 -22.22 -12.91
C VAL A 198 -3.17 -22.32 -13.53
N GLU A 199 -4.08 -21.43 -13.10
CA GLU A 199 -5.48 -21.42 -13.58
C GLU A 199 -6.02 -19.99 -13.54
N GLY A 200 -6.73 -19.58 -14.59
CA GLY A 200 -7.38 -18.28 -14.69
C GLY A 200 -6.47 -17.20 -15.28
N LYS A 201 -6.64 -15.96 -14.79
CA LYS A 201 -5.92 -14.76 -15.29
C LYS A 201 -5.55 -13.86 -14.13
N VAL A 202 -4.36 -13.30 -14.19
CA VAL A 202 -3.80 -12.41 -13.17
C VAL A 202 -3.28 -11.13 -13.83
N GLY A 203 -3.61 -9.98 -13.26
CA GLY A 203 -3.02 -8.69 -13.65
C GLY A 203 -1.74 -8.45 -12.86
N PHE A 204 -0.69 -8.01 -13.54
CA PHE A 204 0.59 -7.63 -12.93
C PHE A 204 0.90 -6.17 -13.28
N ASP A 205 1.15 -5.34 -12.27
CA ASP A 205 1.32 -3.91 -12.40
C ASP A 205 2.34 -3.36 -11.39
N SER A 206 2.84 -2.15 -11.64
CA SER A 206 3.61 -1.42 -10.63
C SER A 206 2.73 -0.98 -9.46
N SER A 207 3.23 -1.09 -8.25
CA SER A 207 2.56 -0.51 -7.07
C SER A 207 2.80 0.99 -6.93
N ASP A 208 3.71 1.59 -7.71
CA ASP A 208 3.94 3.02 -7.74
C ASP A 208 2.87 3.72 -8.61
N PRO A 209 2.03 4.58 -8.03
CA PRO A 209 1.02 5.33 -8.78
C PRO A 209 1.60 6.27 -9.86
N ALA A 210 2.88 6.64 -9.76
CA ALA A 210 3.58 7.46 -10.73
C ALA A 210 4.16 6.64 -11.90
N SER A 211 4.11 5.32 -11.83
CA SER A 211 4.59 4.44 -12.89
C SER A 211 3.71 4.60 -14.14
N ARG A 212 4.39 4.76 -15.29
CA ARG A 212 3.74 4.77 -16.61
C ARG A 212 3.77 3.41 -17.30
N ALA A 213 4.27 2.37 -16.62
CA ALA A 213 4.27 1.01 -17.14
C ALA A 213 2.83 0.54 -17.34
N GLN A 214 2.56 -0.11 -18.48
CA GLN A 214 1.25 -0.68 -18.72
C GLN A 214 1.10 -1.98 -17.93
N PRO A 215 -0.09 -2.22 -17.34
CA PRO A 215 -0.39 -3.47 -16.68
C PRO A 215 -0.24 -4.66 -17.66
N LEU A 216 0.38 -5.73 -17.19
CA LEU A 216 0.50 -6.98 -17.93
C LEU A 216 -0.62 -7.93 -17.48
N GLN A 217 -1.23 -8.64 -18.43
CA GLN A 217 -2.16 -9.70 -18.12
C GLN A 217 -1.48 -11.05 -18.36
N LEU A 218 -1.42 -11.88 -17.32
CA LEU A 218 -0.90 -13.24 -17.36
C LEU A 218 -2.08 -14.21 -17.41
N VAL A 219 -1.95 -15.26 -18.20
CA VAL A 219 -2.94 -16.33 -18.32
C VAL A 219 -2.36 -17.66 -17.83
N ALA A 220 -3.21 -18.68 -17.68
CA ALA A 220 -2.77 -20.00 -17.27
C ALA A 220 -1.64 -20.55 -18.16
N GLY A 221 -0.54 -20.96 -17.57
CA GLY A 221 0.69 -21.38 -18.23
C GLY A 221 1.76 -20.30 -18.34
N ASP A 222 1.43 -19.01 -18.09
CA ASP A 222 2.42 -17.94 -18.10
C ASP A 222 3.22 -17.91 -16.80
N VAL A 223 4.51 -17.66 -16.96
CA VAL A 223 5.46 -17.36 -15.88
C VAL A 223 6.11 -16.03 -16.15
N LEU A 224 5.87 -15.07 -15.27
CA LEU A 224 6.54 -13.78 -15.26
C LEU A 224 7.74 -13.85 -14.31
N VAL A 225 8.87 -13.37 -14.78
CA VAL A 225 10.07 -13.15 -13.97
C VAL A 225 10.42 -11.68 -14.02
N ALA A 226 10.40 -11.03 -12.85
CA ALA A 226 10.85 -9.66 -12.69
C ALA A 226 12.17 -9.64 -11.90
N THR A 227 13.13 -8.92 -12.44
CA THR A 227 14.44 -8.61 -11.84
C THR A 227 14.59 -7.08 -11.76
N PRO A 228 15.58 -6.52 -11.06
CA PRO A 228 15.84 -5.07 -11.05
C PRO A 228 16.03 -4.45 -12.43
N HIS A 229 16.37 -5.26 -13.45
CA HIS A 229 16.72 -4.77 -14.79
C HIS A 229 15.72 -5.14 -15.89
N ALA A 230 14.87 -6.13 -15.67
CA ALA A 230 13.97 -6.61 -16.72
C ALA A 230 12.75 -7.35 -16.15
N ILE A 231 11.63 -7.26 -16.88
CA ILE A 231 10.46 -8.11 -16.70
C ILE A 231 10.32 -8.96 -17.96
N THR A 232 10.25 -10.27 -17.78
CA THR A 232 10.07 -11.23 -18.88
C THR A 232 8.88 -12.13 -18.59
N VAL A 233 8.10 -12.43 -19.63
CA VAL A 233 7.00 -13.40 -19.55
C VAL A 233 7.30 -14.54 -20.52
N LYS A 234 7.18 -15.78 -20.03
CA LYS A 234 7.38 -16.99 -20.84
C LYS A 234 6.24 -17.95 -20.57
N ALA A 235 5.76 -18.63 -21.59
CA ALA A 235 4.87 -19.77 -21.40
C ALA A 235 5.68 -20.97 -20.88
N LYS A 236 5.14 -21.66 -19.89
CA LYS A 236 5.74 -22.85 -19.28
C LYS A 236 4.78 -24.04 -19.41
N PRO A 237 5.27 -25.22 -19.81
CA PRO A 237 4.46 -26.43 -19.85
C PRO A 237 3.81 -26.73 -18.50
N ARG A 238 2.61 -27.30 -18.52
CA ARG A 238 1.89 -27.64 -17.26
C ARG A 238 2.64 -28.61 -16.37
N GLU A 239 3.42 -29.51 -16.97
CA GLU A 239 4.23 -30.50 -16.27
C GLU A 239 5.33 -29.85 -15.45
N ASP A 240 5.99 -28.83 -16.02
CA ASP A 240 7.03 -28.07 -15.33
C ASP A 240 6.45 -27.24 -14.18
N LEU A 241 5.30 -26.60 -14.39
CA LEU A 241 4.57 -25.90 -13.32
C LEU A 241 4.11 -26.85 -12.22
N ALA A 242 3.67 -28.08 -12.58
CA ALA A 242 3.29 -29.09 -11.59
C ALA A 242 4.48 -29.55 -10.77
N SER A 243 5.68 -29.57 -11.36
CA SER A 243 6.93 -29.91 -10.67
C SER A 243 7.32 -28.83 -9.65
N GLU A 244 7.22 -27.55 -10.01
CA GLU A 244 7.44 -26.43 -9.10
C GLU A 244 6.46 -26.41 -7.92
N LEU A 245 5.26 -26.92 -8.13
CA LEU A 245 4.24 -27.06 -7.08
C LEU A 245 4.40 -28.35 -6.26
N GLY A 246 5.46 -29.15 -6.49
CA GLY A 246 5.73 -30.41 -5.79
C GLY A 246 5.84 -30.25 -4.28
N TRP A 247 6.42 -29.13 -3.81
CA TRP A 247 6.59 -28.84 -2.38
C TRP A 247 5.26 -28.82 -1.61
N ARG A 248 4.14 -28.47 -2.25
CA ARG A 248 2.80 -28.52 -1.63
C ARG A 248 2.37 -29.93 -1.22
N ARG A 249 3.01 -30.94 -1.78
CA ARG A 249 2.84 -32.36 -1.45
C ARG A 249 4.05 -32.93 -0.72
N GLY A 250 4.98 -32.07 -0.25
CA GLY A 250 6.20 -32.47 0.42
C GLY A 250 7.23 -33.14 -0.51
N MET A 251 7.14 -32.86 -1.84
CA MET A 251 8.07 -33.39 -2.83
C MET A 251 8.94 -32.26 -3.39
N LEU A 252 10.25 -32.48 -3.44
CA LEU A 252 11.17 -31.67 -4.24
C LEU A 252 11.46 -32.45 -5.53
N ILE A 253 11.19 -31.83 -6.67
CA ILE A 253 11.34 -32.44 -7.98
C ILE A 253 12.47 -31.73 -8.71
N PHE A 254 13.53 -32.44 -9.02
CA PHE A 254 14.69 -31.94 -9.72
C PHE A 254 14.75 -32.50 -11.13
N HIS A 255 14.83 -31.63 -12.14
CA HIS A 255 15.01 -31.99 -13.54
C HIS A 255 16.41 -31.66 -14.01
N HIS A 256 17.28 -32.66 -14.16
CA HIS A 256 18.66 -32.49 -14.62
C HIS A 256 19.52 -31.54 -13.75
N THR A 257 19.11 -31.32 -12.51
CA THR A 257 19.82 -30.46 -11.57
C THR A 257 21.00 -31.25 -10.97
N PRO A 258 22.24 -30.72 -11.02
CA PRO A 258 23.38 -31.33 -10.35
C PRO A 258 23.11 -31.53 -8.84
N LEU A 259 23.59 -32.63 -8.27
CA LEU A 259 23.31 -32.95 -6.87
C LEU A 259 23.81 -31.85 -5.90
N ALA A 260 24.90 -31.18 -6.25
CA ALA A 260 25.44 -30.07 -5.47
C ALA A 260 24.48 -28.89 -5.39
N ASP A 261 23.79 -28.55 -6.51
CA ASP A 261 22.82 -27.47 -6.60
C ASP A 261 21.51 -27.87 -5.91
N ALA A 262 21.10 -29.13 -6.06
CA ALA A 262 19.93 -29.69 -5.38
C ALA A 262 20.07 -29.72 -3.84
N ALA A 263 21.28 -29.78 -3.32
CA ALA A 263 21.57 -29.76 -1.88
C ALA A 263 21.62 -28.33 -1.30
N ALA A 264 21.67 -27.32 -2.15
CA ALA A 264 21.72 -25.90 -1.75
C ALA A 264 20.34 -25.22 -1.70
N GLU A 265 19.29 -25.89 -2.25
CA GLU A 265 17.90 -25.47 -2.17
C GLU A 265 17.23 -25.92 -0.87
#